data_8878c0fad719ad4c183cba8168fc2de8
#
_entry.id   8878c0fad719ad4c183cba8168fc2de8
#
_cell.length_a   1.000
_cell.length_b   1.000
_cell.length_c   1.000
_cell.angle_alpha   90.00
_cell.angle_beta   90.00
_cell.angle_gamma   90.00
#
_symmetry.space_group_name_H-M   'P 1'
#
loop_
_entity.id
_entity.type
_entity.pdbx_description
1 polymer ?
#
loop_
_entity_poly.entity_id
_entity_poly.type
_entity_poly.pdbx_seq_one_letter_code
_entity_poly.pdbx_strand_id
1 'polypeptide(L)'
;MRVKVPAYLAISFAVAILCGLAAMYATVPLYQSYIEKTAYPAYLETVETGPGSVGYDAADNTPHAASLADIRQYDTFALEVIHYKSADVVENQRYYNLTLPNGEVVIGHLSGDAHIQGIGTTESGDALYLLPVGRWNTLNLPAGYSGALSGESYADSAHFVECVGDECLTIGEFAIQQPGYKIVSKLWIAVFILVFIICATILKRRKKARQAAQGK
;
A
#
# COMPACT_ATOMS: atom_id res chain seq x y z
N MET A 1 27.96 29.56 -25.02
CA MET A 1 26.73 29.99 -25.75
C MET A 1 25.51 29.84 -24.82
N ARG A 2 24.87 30.95 -24.39
CA ARG A 2 23.63 30.87 -23.61
C ARG A 2 22.44 30.70 -24.58
N VAL A 3 21.88 29.52 -24.65
CA VAL A 3 20.67 29.27 -25.44
C VAL A 3 19.49 30.00 -24.78
N LYS A 4 19.00 31.08 -25.42
CA LYS A 4 17.80 31.80 -24.95
C LYS A 4 16.58 30.96 -25.26
N VAL A 5 16.03 30.28 -24.25
CA VAL A 5 14.76 29.56 -24.38
C VAL A 5 13.62 30.54 -24.61
N PRO A 6 12.81 30.42 -25.67
CA PRO A 6 11.67 31.30 -25.90
C PRO A 6 10.67 31.26 -24.74
N ALA A 7 10.23 32.43 -24.27
CA ALA A 7 9.34 32.56 -23.12
C ALA A 7 8.05 31.69 -23.22
N TYR A 8 7.50 31.50 -24.42
CA TYR A 8 6.30 30.66 -24.61
C TYR A 8 6.57 29.18 -24.32
N LEU A 9 7.81 28.69 -24.55
CA LEU A 9 8.18 27.32 -24.21
C LEU A 9 8.32 27.15 -22.70
N ALA A 10 8.94 28.12 -22.00
CA ALA A 10 9.04 28.10 -20.55
C ALA A 10 7.67 28.09 -19.86
N ILE A 11 6.75 28.95 -20.34
CA ILE A 11 5.37 28.98 -19.82
C ILE A 11 4.64 27.66 -20.10
N SER A 12 4.75 27.13 -21.32
CA SER A 12 4.11 25.84 -21.67
C SER A 12 4.65 24.70 -20.80
N PHE A 13 5.93 24.70 -20.50
CA PHE A 13 6.57 23.70 -19.66
C PHE A 13 6.06 23.78 -18.21
N ALA A 14 5.99 25.00 -17.65
CA ALA A 14 5.47 25.19 -16.29
C ALA A 14 3.99 24.75 -16.16
N VAL A 15 3.13 25.13 -17.11
CA VAL A 15 1.74 24.70 -17.13
C VAL A 15 1.62 23.19 -17.27
N ALA A 16 2.43 22.56 -18.13
CA ALA A 16 2.42 21.13 -18.32
C ALA A 16 2.84 20.37 -17.07
N ILE A 17 3.86 20.85 -16.31
CA ILE A 17 4.24 20.26 -15.02
C ILE A 17 3.08 20.32 -14.05
N LEU A 18 2.45 21.48 -13.89
CA LEU A 18 1.32 21.64 -12.95
C LEU A 18 0.17 20.70 -13.29
N CYS A 19 -0.19 20.58 -14.57
CA CYS A 19 -1.24 19.66 -15.01
C CYS A 19 -0.83 18.18 -14.82
N GLY A 20 0.42 17.83 -15.08
CA GLY A 20 0.92 16.47 -14.83
C GLY A 20 0.88 16.10 -13.36
N LEU A 21 1.32 17.00 -12.47
CA LEU A 21 1.24 16.81 -11.02
C LEU A 21 -0.22 16.69 -10.55
N ALA A 22 -1.11 17.57 -11.04
CA ALA A 22 -2.54 17.50 -10.72
C ALA A 22 -3.16 16.15 -11.14
N ALA A 23 -2.80 15.64 -12.32
CA ALA A 23 -3.22 14.32 -12.76
C ALA A 23 -2.72 13.21 -11.84
N MET A 24 -1.46 13.27 -11.41
CA MET A 24 -0.88 12.31 -10.47
C MET A 24 -1.62 12.35 -9.12
N TYR A 25 -1.80 13.54 -8.54
CA TYR A 25 -2.50 13.71 -7.26
C TYR A 25 -3.97 13.29 -7.32
N ALA A 26 -4.60 13.35 -8.46
CA ALA A 26 -5.99 12.90 -8.63
C ALA A 26 -6.10 11.38 -8.85
N THR A 27 -5.18 10.77 -9.59
CA THR A 27 -5.31 9.38 -10.03
C THR A 27 -4.68 8.37 -9.07
N VAL A 28 -3.58 8.72 -8.40
CA VAL A 28 -2.91 7.82 -7.44
C VAL A 28 -3.81 7.45 -6.27
N PRO A 29 -4.47 8.39 -5.57
CA PRO A 29 -5.39 8.05 -4.48
C PRO A 29 -6.60 7.22 -4.93
N LEU A 30 -7.12 7.48 -6.13
CA LEU A 30 -8.22 6.69 -6.69
C LEU A 30 -7.79 5.25 -6.97
N TYR A 31 -6.60 5.08 -7.52
CA TYR A 31 -6.04 3.74 -7.75
C TYR A 31 -5.77 3.02 -6.43
N GLN A 32 -5.16 3.68 -5.46
CA GLN A 32 -4.95 3.12 -4.12
C GLN A 32 -6.26 2.69 -3.49
N SER A 33 -7.27 3.56 -3.50
CA SER A 33 -8.59 3.23 -2.96
C SER A 33 -9.25 2.04 -3.67
N TYR A 34 -9.07 1.91 -4.98
CA TYR A 34 -9.56 0.74 -5.72
C TYR A 34 -8.82 -0.54 -5.31
N ILE A 35 -7.49 -0.49 -5.18
CA ILE A 35 -6.71 -1.65 -4.72
C ILE A 35 -7.14 -2.05 -3.31
N GLU A 36 -7.16 -1.10 -2.39
CA GLU A 36 -7.46 -1.33 -0.98
C GLU A 36 -8.88 -1.86 -0.73
N LYS A 37 -9.86 -1.30 -1.44
CA LYS A 37 -11.28 -1.57 -1.16
C LYS A 37 -11.90 -2.65 -2.03
N THR A 38 -11.30 -2.99 -3.15
CA THR A 38 -11.93 -3.87 -4.12
C THR A 38 -11.02 -4.99 -4.58
N ALA A 39 -9.84 -4.67 -5.12
CA ALA A 39 -9.04 -5.65 -5.81
C ALA A 39 -8.25 -6.56 -4.86
N TYR A 40 -7.67 -5.98 -3.81
CA TYR A 40 -6.89 -6.74 -2.84
C TYR A 40 -7.75 -7.64 -1.93
N PRO A 41 -8.91 -7.18 -1.41
CA PRO A 41 -9.84 -8.09 -0.71
C PRO A 41 -10.28 -9.26 -1.57
N ALA A 42 -10.64 -9.02 -2.82
CA ALA A 42 -11.01 -10.10 -3.74
C ALA A 42 -9.86 -11.08 -4.02
N TYR A 43 -8.62 -10.57 -4.08
CA TYR A 43 -7.43 -11.41 -4.16
C TYR A 43 -7.27 -12.28 -2.91
N LEU A 44 -7.42 -11.71 -1.71
CA LEU A 44 -7.32 -12.48 -0.46
C LEU A 44 -8.37 -13.60 -0.41
N GLU A 45 -9.60 -13.33 -0.81
CA GLU A 45 -10.64 -14.37 -0.91
C GLU A 45 -10.22 -15.53 -1.83
N THR A 46 -9.55 -15.25 -2.94
CA THR A 46 -9.07 -16.29 -3.86
C THR A 46 -7.91 -17.10 -3.27
N VAL A 47 -7.07 -16.48 -2.47
CA VAL A 47 -5.94 -17.14 -1.78
C VAL A 47 -6.46 -17.98 -0.61
N GLU A 48 -7.43 -17.47 0.15
CA GLU A 48 -8.05 -18.19 1.27
C GLU A 48 -8.81 -19.46 0.85
N THR A 49 -9.41 -19.45 -0.34
CA THR A 49 -10.23 -20.58 -0.84
C THR A 49 -9.46 -21.55 -1.75
N GLY A 50 -8.21 -21.22 -2.11
CA GLY A 50 -7.40 -22.06 -3.01
C GLY A 50 -7.01 -23.40 -2.41
N PRO A 51 -6.91 -24.48 -3.22
CA PRO A 51 -6.37 -25.75 -2.77
C PRO A 51 -4.85 -25.62 -2.56
N GLY A 52 -4.43 -25.24 -1.40
CA GLY A 52 -3.03 -24.98 -1.08
C GLY A 52 -2.83 -24.07 0.11
N SER A 53 -3.90 -23.79 0.89
CA SER A 53 -3.72 -23.19 2.21
C SER A 53 -2.74 -24.09 2.96
N VAL A 54 -1.50 -23.64 3.10
CA VAL A 54 -0.47 -24.40 3.80
C VAL A 54 -0.95 -24.54 5.23
N GLY A 55 -1.38 -25.75 5.56
CA GLY A 55 -1.61 -26.09 6.95
C GLY A 55 -0.31 -25.82 7.71
N TYR A 56 -0.43 -25.57 8.96
CA TYR A 56 0.60 -25.25 9.96
C TYR A 56 1.87 -26.12 9.95
N ASP A 57 1.92 -27.20 9.18
CA ASP A 57 3.04 -28.14 9.09
C ASP A 57 4.30 -27.53 8.43
N ALA A 58 4.22 -26.34 7.84
CA ALA A 58 5.39 -25.60 7.37
C ALA A 58 6.13 -24.86 8.49
N ALA A 59 5.60 -24.89 9.72
CA ALA A 59 6.07 -24.05 10.82
C ALA A 59 7.43 -24.47 11.41
N ASP A 60 7.88 -25.70 11.22
CA ASP A 60 9.11 -26.20 11.88
C ASP A 60 10.40 -25.46 11.49
N ASN A 61 10.39 -24.70 10.38
CA ASN A 61 11.55 -23.91 9.94
C ASN A 61 11.26 -22.41 9.77
N THR A 62 10.06 -21.95 10.10
CA THR A 62 9.70 -20.55 9.98
C THR A 62 10.24 -19.76 11.17
N PRO A 63 10.96 -18.65 10.98
CA PRO A 63 11.42 -17.85 12.08
C PRO A 63 10.23 -17.27 12.87
N HIS A 64 10.38 -17.22 14.19
CA HIS A 64 9.43 -16.58 15.08
C HIS A 64 9.85 -15.14 15.35
N ALA A 65 8.89 -14.22 15.34
CA ALA A 65 9.09 -12.82 15.67
C ALA A 65 8.28 -12.47 16.92
N ALA A 66 8.97 -11.99 17.95
CA ALA A 66 8.38 -11.59 19.23
C ALA A 66 8.47 -10.06 19.47
N SER A 67 9.10 -9.34 18.55
CA SER A 67 9.29 -7.88 18.61
C SER A 67 9.32 -7.26 17.22
N LEU A 68 9.16 -5.93 17.13
CA LEU A 68 9.34 -5.20 15.87
C LEU A 68 10.78 -5.32 15.32
N ALA A 69 11.77 -5.51 16.19
CA ALA A 69 13.14 -5.70 15.77
C ALA A 69 13.32 -7.03 15.03
N ASP A 70 12.66 -8.10 15.49
CA ASP A 70 12.65 -9.41 14.82
C ASP A 70 11.89 -9.33 13.50
N ILE A 71 10.70 -8.74 13.50
CA ILE A 71 9.86 -8.55 12.31
C ILE A 71 10.66 -7.95 11.14
N ARG A 72 11.52 -6.97 11.42
CA ARG A 72 12.32 -6.28 10.39
C ARG A 72 13.49 -7.12 9.84
N GLN A 73 13.76 -8.28 10.42
CA GLN A 73 14.85 -9.16 9.99
C GLN A 73 14.39 -10.23 9.00
N TYR A 74 13.08 -10.49 8.93
CA TYR A 74 12.53 -11.61 8.16
C TYR A 74 11.56 -11.15 7.09
N ASP A 75 11.62 -11.77 5.93
CA ASP A 75 10.64 -11.55 4.85
C ASP A 75 9.30 -12.20 5.18
N THR A 76 9.36 -13.40 5.77
CA THR A 76 8.21 -14.16 6.26
C THR A 76 8.52 -14.73 7.65
N PHE A 77 7.55 -14.73 8.54
CA PHE A 77 7.70 -15.15 9.93
C PHE A 77 6.35 -15.53 10.55
N ALA A 78 6.40 -16.32 11.62
CA ALA A 78 5.26 -16.53 12.52
C ALA A 78 5.34 -15.51 13.65
N LEU A 79 4.25 -14.81 13.96
CA LEU A 79 4.24 -13.76 14.96
C LEU A 79 3.83 -14.32 16.32
N GLU A 80 4.65 -14.08 17.33
CA GLU A 80 4.33 -14.40 18.72
C GLU A 80 3.57 -13.24 19.37
N VAL A 81 2.44 -13.54 20.01
CA VAL A 81 1.60 -12.54 20.70
C VAL A 81 1.15 -13.04 22.07
N ILE A 82 1.02 -12.13 23.02
CA ILE A 82 0.44 -12.41 24.35
C ILE A 82 -1.04 -12.07 24.40
N HIS A 83 -1.50 -11.23 23.52
CA HIS A 83 -2.91 -10.88 23.41
C HIS A 83 -3.28 -10.55 21.97
N TYR A 84 -4.47 -10.99 21.57
CA TYR A 84 -5.07 -10.62 20.29
C TYR A 84 -6.54 -10.27 20.49
N LYS A 85 -6.94 -9.13 19.99
CA LYS A 85 -8.31 -8.65 20.05
C LYS A 85 -8.78 -8.34 18.64
N SER A 86 -9.84 -9.01 18.21
CA SER A 86 -10.47 -8.68 16.94
C SER A 86 -10.91 -7.22 16.98
N ALA A 87 -10.45 -6.43 16.03
CA ALA A 87 -11.08 -5.17 15.71
C ALA A 87 -12.35 -5.44 14.88
N ASP A 88 -13.24 -4.46 14.84
CA ASP A 88 -14.47 -4.60 14.06
C ASP A 88 -14.15 -4.95 12.60
N VAL A 89 -14.99 -5.80 12.01
CA VAL A 89 -14.90 -6.18 10.61
C VAL A 89 -15.23 -4.97 9.75
N VAL A 90 -14.25 -4.45 9.04
CA VAL A 90 -14.44 -3.40 8.05
C VAL A 90 -14.38 -4.03 6.67
N GLU A 91 -15.45 -3.95 5.90
CA GLU A 91 -15.53 -4.43 4.51
C GLU A 91 -15.17 -5.94 4.33
N ASN A 92 -15.60 -6.82 5.23
CA ASN A 92 -15.30 -8.26 5.29
C ASN A 92 -13.82 -8.63 5.59
N GLN A 93 -13.00 -7.67 5.98
CA GLN A 93 -11.62 -7.94 6.40
C GLN A 93 -11.52 -7.95 7.91
N ARG A 94 -10.81 -8.93 8.46
CA ARG A 94 -10.62 -9.10 9.89
C ARG A 94 -9.26 -8.55 10.30
N TYR A 95 -9.30 -7.45 11.03
CA TYR A 95 -8.13 -6.86 11.63
C TYR A 95 -8.11 -7.12 13.13
N TYR A 96 -6.92 -7.20 13.67
CA TYR A 96 -6.68 -7.51 15.07
C TYR A 96 -5.68 -6.51 15.65
N ASN A 97 -5.90 -6.16 16.92
CA ASN A 97 -4.87 -5.57 17.75
C ASN A 97 -4.06 -6.73 18.34
N LEU A 98 -2.79 -6.78 18.01
CA LEU A 98 -1.85 -7.82 18.42
C LEU A 98 -0.86 -7.22 19.42
N THR A 99 -0.81 -7.75 20.63
CA THR A 99 0.18 -7.35 21.64
C THR A 99 1.33 -8.33 21.63
N LEU A 100 2.51 -7.85 21.33
CA LEU A 100 3.75 -8.63 21.32
C LEU A 100 4.24 -8.91 22.74
N PRO A 101 5.10 -9.90 22.96
CA PRO A 101 5.66 -10.24 24.29
C PRO A 101 6.35 -9.07 24.99
N ASN A 102 6.90 -8.13 24.25
CA ASN A 102 7.55 -6.91 24.78
C ASN A 102 6.57 -5.77 25.11
N GLY A 103 5.25 -5.99 24.93
CA GLY A 103 4.19 -5.00 25.16
C GLY A 103 3.93 -4.05 23.99
N GLU A 104 4.66 -4.14 22.89
CA GLU A 104 4.35 -3.38 21.67
C GLU A 104 3.01 -3.85 21.08
N VAL A 105 2.19 -2.92 20.62
CA VAL A 105 0.92 -3.23 19.95
C VAL A 105 1.08 -2.98 18.45
N VAL A 106 0.76 -3.99 17.66
CA VAL A 106 0.80 -3.93 16.21
C VAL A 106 -0.55 -4.35 15.64
N ILE A 107 -0.78 -4.00 14.38
CA ILE A 107 -1.99 -4.36 13.67
C ILE A 107 -1.74 -5.66 12.91
N GLY A 108 -2.67 -6.60 12.99
CA GLY A 108 -2.67 -7.82 12.19
C GLY A 108 -3.87 -7.90 11.26
N HIS A 109 -3.65 -8.33 10.03
CA HIS A 109 -4.69 -8.74 9.10
C HIS A 109 -4.61 -10.25 8.97
N LEU A 110 -5.64 -10.94 9.47
CA LEU A 110 -5.72 -12.40 9.48
C LEU A 110 -6.94 -12.86 8.70
N SER A 111 -6.88 -14.06 8.12
CA SER A 111 -8.02 -14.72 7.52
C SER A 111 -9.10 -15.06 8.57
N GLY A 112 -10.31 -15.28 8.10
CA GLY A 112 -11.44 -15.64 8.98
C GLY A 112 -11.23 -16.94 9.75
N ASP A 113 -10.43 -17.83 9.19
CA ASP A 113 -10.13 -19.16 9.71
C ASP A 113 -8.69 -19.28 10.21
N ALA A 114 -8.03 -18.13 10.49
CA ALA A 114 -6.68 -18.11 11.01
C ALA A 114 -6.55 -19.00 12.24
N HIS A 115 -5.69 -20.01 12.15
CA HIS A 115 -5.43 -20.93 13.26
C HIS A 115 -4.39 -20.32 14.19
N ILE A 116 -4.84 -19.76 15.32
CA ILE A 116 -3.97 -19.21 16.35
C ILE A 116 -3.67 -20.31 17.36
N GLN A 117 -2.41 -20.66 17.51
CA GLN A 117 -1.95 -21.76 18.36
C GLN A 117 -1.42 -21.24 19.69
N GLY A 118 -1.90 -21.80 20.82
CA GLY A 118 -1.25 -21.59 22.11
C GLY A 118 0.09 -22.37 22.18
N ILE A 119 1.19 -21.68 22.43
CA ILE A 119 2.54 -22.28 22.45
C ILE A 119 3.18 -22.30 23.83
N GLY A 120 2.54 -21.72 24.85
CA GLY A 120 3.05 -21.74 26.21
C GLY A 120 2.69 -20.49 27.00
N THR A 121 3.60 -20.08 27.87
CA THR A 121 3.48 -18.86 28.68
C THR A 121 4.80 -18.10 28.67
N THR A 122 4.73 -16.76 28.78
CA THR A 122 5.89 -15.90 28.98
C THR A 122 6.49 -16.10 30.37
N GLU A 123 7.65 -15.53 30.63
CA GLU A 123 8.26 -15.47 31.97
C GLU A 123 7.37 -14.72 32.99
N SER A 124 6.58 -13.75 32.50
CA SER A 124 5.59 -13.03 33.34
C SER A 124 4.33 -13.83 33.63
N GLY A 125 4.13 -15.01 32.98
CA GLY A 125 2.97 -15.88 33.17
C GLY A 125 1.82 -15.60 32.21
N ASP A 126 1.98 -14.69 31.25
CA ASP A 126 0.99 -14.41 30.21
C ASP A 126 0.94 -15.55 29.21
N ALA A 127 -0.24 -15.90 28.73
CA ALA A 127 -0.40 -16.89 27.67
C ALA A 127 0.27 -16.42 26.39
N LEU A 128 1.04 -17.31 25.76
CA LEU A 128 1.76 -17.02 24.52
C LEU A 128 1.11 -17.77 23.37
N TYR A 129 0.81 -17.06 22.31
CA TYR A 129 0.17 -17.55 21.10
C TYR A 129 1.08 -17.33 19.90
N LEU A 130 1.01 -18.26 18.96
CA LEU A 130 1.67 -18.17 17.66
C LEU A 130 0.62 -17.95 16.57
N LEU A 131 0.79 -16.91 15.78
CA LEU A 131 -0.03 -16.66 14.62
C LEU A 131 0.49 -17.44 13.41
N PRO A 132 -0.34 -17.66 12.38
CA PRO A 132 0.09 -18.20 11.11
C PRO A 132 1.26 -17.43 10.51
N VAL A 133 1.96 -18.06 9.57
CA VAL A 133 3.04 -17.41 8.83
C VAL A 133 2.49 -16.20 8.08
N GLY A 134 3.18 -15.09 8.17
CA GLY A 134 2.80 -13.85 7.53
C GLY A 134 3.99 -12.99 7.14
N ARG A 135 3.69 -11.80 6.65
CA ARG A 135 4.65 -10.77 6.23
C ARG A 135 4.34 -9.43 6.87
N TRP A 136 5.37 -8.61 6.97
CA TRP A 136 5.21 -7.22 7.40
C TRP A 136 4.90 -6.32 6.20
N ASN A 137 3.70 -5.72 6.20
CA ASN A 137 3.27 -4.79 5.16
C ASN A 137 3.50 -3.35 5.61
N THR A 138 4.38 -2.64 4.92
CA THR A 138 4.73 -1.24 5.22
C THR A 138 3.78 -0.21 4.61
N LEU A 139 2.77 -0.65 3.88
CA LEU A 139 1.77 0.26 3.33
C LEU A 139 0.78 0.69 4.41
N ASN A 140 0.32 1.92 4.29
CA ASN A 140 -0.69 2.46 5.19
C ASN A 140 -1.98 1.61 5.14
N LEU A 141 -2.55 1.41 6.32
CA LEU A 141 -3.88 0.81 6.42
C LEU A 141 -4.91 1.58 5.58
N PRO A 142 -5.90 0.89 5.01
CA PRO A 142 -7.03 1.54 4.37
C PRO A 142 -7.68 2.57 5.30
N ALA A 143 -8.11 3.70 4.76
CA ALA A 143 -8.65 4.81 5.54
C ALA A 143 -9.87 4.42 6.43
N GLY A 144 -10.59 3.34 6.08
CA GLY A 144 -11.70 2.81 6.87
C GLY A 144 -11.30 2.23 8.22
N TYR A 145 -10.02 1.86 8.40
CA TYR A 145 -9.53 1.21 9.63
C TYR A 145 -9.17 2.15 10.76
N SER A 146 -8.87 3.40 10.46
CA SER A 146 -8.51 4.39 11.49
C SER A 146 -9.60 4.57 12.56
N GLY A 147 -10.86 4.28 12.24
CA GLY A 147 -11.99 4.34 13.18
C GLY A 147 -12.14 3.08 14.04
N ALA A 148 -11.98 1.90 13.47
CA ALA A 148 -12.13 0.62 14.16
C ALA A 148 -10.99 0.35 15.17
N LEU A 149 -9.82 0.93 14.90
CA LEU A 149 -8.62 0.80 15.71
C LEU A 149 -8.39 2.02 16.61
N SER A 150 -9.33 2.97 16.63
CA SER A 150 -9.21 4.20 17.44
C SER A 150 -9.12 3.89 18.94
N GLY A 151 -8.15 4.51 19.59
CA GLY A 151 -7.90 4.35 21.02
C GLY A 151 -6.69 3.51 21.39
N GLU A 152 -6.09 2.80 20.44
CA GLU A 152 -4.84 2.08 20.65
C GLU A 152 -3.64 2.89 20.15
N SER A 153 -2.50 2.76 20.84
CA SER A 153 -1.23 3.33 20.42
C SER A 153 -0.42 2.22 19.76
N TYR A 154 -0.25 2.29 18.43
CA TYR A 154 0.52 1.31 17.69
C TYR A 154 2.00 1.66 17.64
N ALA A 155 2.84 0.64 17.76
CA ALA A 155 4.30 0.79 17.69
C ALA A 155 4.80 1.10 16.26
N ASP A 156 4.01 0.71 15.23
CA ASP A 156 4.29 1.00 13.82
C ASP A 156 2.97 1.23 13.07
N SER A 157 3.01 2.03 11.99
CA SER A 157 1.89 2.23 11.07
C SER A 157 1.71 1.08 10.07
N ALA A 158 2.73 0.24 9.94
CA ALA A 158 2.70 -0.99 9.16
C ALA A 158 1.94 -2.10 9.91
N HIS A 159 1.59 -3.15 9.21
CA HIS A 159 0.79 -4.21 9.79
C HIS A 159 1.25 -5.60 9.34
N PHE A 160 1.00 -6.59 10.18
CA PHE A 160 1.19 -7.99 9.85
C PHE A 160 0.07 -8.46 8.92
N VAL A 161 0.43 -9.20 7.86
CA VAL A 161 -0.53 -9.83 6.95
C VAL A 161 -0.25 -11.32 6.90
N GLU A 162 -1.24 -12.13 7.23
CA GLU A 162 -1.16 -13.58 7.11
C GLU A 162 -0.92 -14.00 5.66
N CYS A 163 0.02 -14.91 5.47
CA CYS A 163 0.27 -15.55 4.18
C CYS A 163 -0.57 -16.81 4.07
N VAL A 164 -1.56 -16.79 3.20
CA VAL A 164 -2.38 -17.95 2.89
C VAL A 164 -1.93 -18.53 1.55
N GLY A 165 -1.36 -19.74 1.57
CA GLY A 165 -0.80 -20.38 0.38
C GLY A 165 0.64 -19.94 0.04
N ASP A 166 1.19 -20.49 -1.04
CA ASP A 166 2.60 -20.30 -1.44
C ASP A 166 2.93 -18.89 -1.98
N GLU A 167 1.93 -18.06 -2.29
CA GLU A 167 2.09 -16.75 -2.93
C GLU A 167 1.24 -15.67 -2.25
N CYS A 168 1.44 -15.42 -0.97
CA CYS A 168 0.83 -14.27 -0.33
C CYS A 168 1.57 -12.98 -0.74
N LEU A 169 0.93 -12.20 -1.61
CA LEU A 169 1.42 -10.87 -1.97
C LEU A 169 0.97 -9.84 -0.92
N THR A 170 1.87 -8.98 -0.51
CA THR A 170 1.48 -7.77 0.20
C THR A 170 0.63 -6.88 -0.71
N ILE A 171 -0.19 -6.00 -0.14
CA ILE A 171 -1.02 -5.08 -0.92
C ILE A 171 -0.21 -4.25 -1.92
N GLY A 172 1.04 -3.91 -1.58
CA GLY A 172 1.95 -3.18 -2.48
C GLY A 172 2.43 -4.01 -3.64
N GLU A 173 2.87 -5.24 -3.39
CA GLU A 173 3.29 -6.18 -4.43
C GLU A 173 2.12 -6.50 -5.36
N PHE A 174 0.94 -6.75 -4.79
CA PHE A 174 -0.27 -6.95 -5.56
C PHE A 174 -0.62 -5.74 -6.43
N ALA A 175 -0.59 -4.51 -5.85
CA ALA A 175 -0.88 -3.28 -6.58
C ALA A 175 0.06 -3.07 -7.77
N ILE A 176 1.36 -3.34 -7.60
CA ILE A 176 2.37 -3.19 -8.66
C ILE A 176 2.15 -4.19 -9.80
N GLN A 177 1.68 -5.40 -9.49
CA GLN A 177 1.41 -6.44 -10.48
C GLN A 177 0.13 -6.16 -11.29
N GLN A 178 -0.80 -5.36 -10.77
CA GLN A 178 -2.03 -5.05 -11.49
C GLN A 178 -1.77 -4.26 -12.78
N PRO A 179 -2.48 -4.58 -13.87
CA PRO A 179 -2.34 -3.85 -15.15
C PRO A 179 -2.56 -2.35 -15.03
N GLY A 180 -3.46 -1.93 -14.12
CA GLY A 180 -3.76 -0.53 -13.82
C GLY A 180 -2.56 0.27 -13.33
N TYR A 181 -1.62 -0.35 -12.61
CA TYR A 181 -0.41 0.32 -12.13
C TYR A 181 0.43 0.94 -13.26
N LYS A 182 0.64 0.18 -14.34
CA LYS A 182 1.40 0.66 -15.51
C LYS A 182 0.74 1.85 -16.19
N ILE A 183 -0.59 1.92 -16.15
CA ILE A 183 -1.37 3.03 -16.71
C ILE A 183 -1.25 4.26 -15.79
N VAL A 184 -1.56 4.09 -14.51
CA VAL A 184 -1.55 5.19 -13.53
C VAL A 184 -0.16 5.78 -13.37
N SER A 185 0.88 4.95 -13.30
CA SER A 185 2.27 5.41 -13.15
C SER A 185 2.79 6.21 -14.34
N LYS A 186 2.21 6.07 -15.53
CA LYS A 186 2.61 6.78 -16.75
C LYS A 186 1.65 7.88 -17.18
N LEU A 187 0.45 7.93 -16.60
CA LEU A 187 -0.59 8.86 -17.02
C LEU A 187 -0.17 10.33 -16.89
N TRP A 188 0.53 10.69 -15.82
CA TRP A 188 1.02 12.05 -15.62
C TRP A 188 2.00 12.50 -16.71
N ILE A 189 2.83 11.58 -17.24
CA ILE A 189 3.74 11.85 -18.35
C ILE A 189 2.95 12.12 -19.63
N ALA A 190 1.94 11.32 -19.91
CA ALA A 190 1.07 11.51 -21.08
C ALA A 190 0.33 12.84 -21.02
N VAL A 191 -0.22 13.20 -19.86
CA VAL A 191 -0.86 14.51 -19.62
C VAL A 191 0.13 15.64 -19.80
N PHE A 192 1.32 15.53 -19.21
CA PHE A 192 2.40 16.52 -19.36
C PHE A 192 2.72 16.78 -20.86
N ILE A 193 2.99 15.73 -21.61
CA ILE A 193 3.33 15.84 -23.05
C ILE A 193 2.20 16.49 -23.84
N LEU A 194 0.97 16.04 -23.63
CA LEU A 194 -0.21 16.54 -24.33
C LEU A 194 -0.42 18.04 -24.05
N VAL A 195 -0.41 18.44 -22.78
CA VAL A 195 -0.61 19.83 -22.36
C VAL A 195 0.53 20.71 -22.87
N PHE A 196 1.77 20.23 -22.82
CA PHE A 196 2.92 20.96 -23.35
C PHE A 196 2.76 21.27 -24.85
N ILE A 197 2.42 20.26 -25.65
CA ILE A 197 2.21 20.43 -27.11
C ILE A 197 1.09 21.43 -27.39
N ILE A 198 -0.06 21.30 -26.71
CA ILE A 198 -1.21 22.18 -26.88
C ILE A 198 -0.84 23.63 -26.53
N CYS A 199 -0.29 23.85 -25.32
CA CYS A 199 0.10 25.18 -24.85
C CYS A 199 1.15 25.83 -25.76
N ALA A 200 2.20 25.10 -26.13
CA ALA A 200 3.25 25.58 -27.01
C ALA A 200 2.70 26.00 -28.38
N THR A 201 1.77 25.19 -28.92
CA THR A 201 1.14 25.49 -30.22
C THR A 201 0.27 26.75 -30.15
N ILE A 202 -0.58 26.86 -29.12
CA ILE A 202 -1.46 28.02 -28.92
C ILE A 202 -0.64 29.31 -28.74
N LEU A 203 0.37 29.27 -27.84
CA LEU A 203 1.20 30.45 -27.55
C LEU A 203 2.04 30.88 -28.75
N LYS A 204 2.55 29.91 -29.52
CA LYS A 204 3.27 30.19 -30.78
C LYS A 204 2.37 30.87 -31.81
N ARG A 205 1.13 30.39 -31.98
CA ARG A 205 0.14 31.00 -32.88
C ARG A 205 -0.21 32.43 -32.44
N ARG A 206 -0.48 32.65 -31.15
CA ARG A 206 -0.76 33.98 -30.59
C ARG A 206 0.40 34.95 -30.78
N LYS A 207 1.66 34.49 -30.60
CA LYS A 207 2.86 35.33 -30.86
C LYS A 207 2.94 35.74 -32.32
N LYS A 208 2.73 34.82 -33.27
CA LYS A 208 2.72 35.15 -34.70
C LYS A 208 1.62 36.17 -35.08
N ALA A 209 0.42 35.94 -34.53
CA ALA A 209 -0.70 36.88 -34.77
C ALA A 209 -0.39 38.31 -34.25
N ARG A 210 0.18 38.47 -33.07
CA ARG A 210 0.58 39.76 -32.53
C ARG A 210 1.68 40.41 -33.35
N GLN A 211 2.66 39.69 -33.82
CA GLN A 211 3.72 40.22 -34.69
C GLN A 211 3.14 40.71 -36.04
N ALA A 212 2.22 39.97 -36.62
CA ALA A 212 1.53 40.36 -37.84
C ALA A 212 0.64 41.63 -37.68
N ALA A 213 0.06 41.82 -36.48
CA ALA A 213 -0.74 43.02 -36.17
C ALA A 213 0.11 44.28 -35.88
N GLN A 214 1.37 44.11 -35.41
CA GLN A 214 2.31 45.20 -35.11
C GLN A 214 3.13 45.64 -36.33
N GLY A 215 3.15 44.81 -37.38
CA GLY A 215 3.87 45.11 -38.63
C GLY A 215 3.02 45.75 -39.71
N LYS A 216 1.74 46.11 -39.37
CA LYS A 216 0.88 46.98 -40.16
C LYS A 216 0.76 48.36 -39.52
#